data_d28ada8d146e0e1d539abf5e2f234cf2
#
_entry.id   d28ada8d146e0e1d539abf5e2f234cf2
#
_cell.length_a   1.000
_cell.length_b   1.000
_cell.length_c   1.000
_cell.angle_alpha   90.00
_cell.angle_beta   90.00
_cell.angle_gamma   90.00
#
_symmetry.space_group_name_H-M   'P 1'
#
loop_
_entity.id
_entity.type
_entity.pdbx_description
1 polymer ?
#
loop_
_entity_poly.entity_id
_entity_poly.type
_entity_poly.pdbx_seq_one_letter_code
_entity_poly.pdbx_strand_id
1 'polypeptide(L)'
;MLAEQLEDSRDTRILEKFGLNDLDLDSLHAYRNAFAVHRPGHPWVALDDLAFLHMLGGWAEDRISGAAGLTVAGLLMFGRWPAIPEAFPLYFVDYQEQTGDPDSQTRWLDRVVPDGSWSGNLYDFFRRVIQRLTADLKVPFVLRGGARIDDTPVHQAVREALVNCLIHAD
;
A
#
# COMPACT_ATOMS: atom_id res chain seq x y z
N MET A 1 25.10 9.82 7.48
CA MET A 1 24.96 10.42 6.13
C MET A 1 25.20 9.42 4.99
N LEU A 2 26.25 8.56 4.97
CA LEU A 2 26.46 7.56 3.90
C LEU A 2 25.50 6.33 4.01
N ALA A 3 25.05 5.99 5.20
CA ALA A 3 24.12 4.87 5.41
C ALA A 3 22.69 5.23 4.96
N GLU A 4 22.19 6.44 5.23
CA GLU A 4 20.88 6.91 4.77
C GLU A 4 20.78 7.02 3.24
N GLN A 5 21.87 7.39 2.54
CA GLN A 5 21.89 7.40 1.07
C GLN A 5 21.87 6.01 0.44
N LEU A 6 22.29 4.96 1.17
CA LEU A 6 22.21 3.57 0.72
C LEU A 6 20.83 2.94 0.97
N GLU A 7 20.08 3.39 1.99
CA GLU A 7 18.71 2.96 2.24
C GLU A 7 17.73 3.57 1.24
N ASP A 8 17.87 4.84 0.89
CA ASP A 8 17.07 5.52 -0.14
C ASP A 8 17.18 4.84 -1.53
N SER A 9 18.24 4.09 -1.78
CA SER A 9 18.46 3.40 -3.05
C SER A 9 17.75 2.05 -3.16
N ARG A 10 17.27 1.45 -2.08
CA ARG A 10 16.67 0.10 -2.10
C ARG A 10 15.31 0.11 -2.78
N ASP A 11 14.43 0.99 -2.36
CA ASP A 11 13.07 1.08 -2.86
C ASP A 11 12.97 1.57 -4.30
N THR A 12 13.94 2.40 -4.72
CA THR A 12 14.03 2.93 -6.08
C THR A 12 14.80 2.04 -7.05
N ARG A 13 15.37 0.92 -6.57
CA ARG A 13 16.09 -0.03 -7.42
C ARG A 13 15.16 -0.66 -8.47
N ILE A 14 15.59 -0.63 -9.72
CA ILE A 14 14.88 -1.22 -10.85
C ILE A 14 14.98 -2.76 -10.78
N LEU A 15 13.87 -3.43 -11.01
CA LEU A 15 13.74 -4.87 -11.11
C LEU A 15 13.73 -5.26 -12.60
N GLU A 16 14.89 -5.61 -13.15
CA GLU A 16 15.11 -5.79 -14.62
C GLU A 16 14.16 -6.79 -15.30
N LYS A 17 13.59 -7.74 -14.53
CA LYS A 17 12.73 -8.80 -15.09
C LYS A 17 11.24 -8.55 -14.88
N PHE A 18 10.88 -7.45 -14.25
CA PHE A 18 9.51 -7.13 -13.88
C PHE A 18 9.01 -5.90 -14.65
N GLY A 19 7.81 -5.99 -15.17
CA GLY A 19 7.20 -4.97 -15.99
C GLY A 19 5.73 -4.73 -15.67
N LEU A 20 5.04 -3.99 -16.53
CA LEU A 20 3.62 -3.65 -16.32
C LEU A 20 2.70 -4.89 -16.21
N ASN A 21 3.08 -6.02 -16.83
CA ASN A 21 2.33 -7.25 -16.73
C ASN A 21 2.38 -7.91 -15.34
N ASP A 22 3.29 -7.47 -14.49
CA ASP A 22 3.44 -7.96 -13.12
C ASP A 22 2.66 -7.12 -12.11
N LEU A 23 1.97 -6.07 -12.58
CA LEU A 23 1.09 -5.25 -11.78
C LEU A 23 -0.33 -5.81 -11.69
N ASP A 24 -0.95 -5.56 -10.56
CA ASP A 24 -2.39 -5.56 -10.36
C ASP A 24 -2.92 -4.17 -10.71
N LEU A 25 -3.49 -4.03 -11.90
CA LEU A 25 -3.97 -2.74 -12.38
C LEU A 25 -5.17 -2.23 -11.57
N ASP A 26 -5.96 -3.12 -10.97
CA ASP A 26 -7.08 -2.73 -10.13
C ASP A 26 -6.59 -1.99 -8.87
N SER A 27 -5.50 -2.46 -8.27
CA SER A 27 -4.82 -1.78 -7.16
C SER A 27 -4.31 -0.40 -7.57
N LEU A 28 -3.64 -0.29 -8.72
CA LEU A 28 -3.11 0.97 -9.23
C LEU A 28 -4.24 1.97 -9.53
N HIS A 29 -5.31 1.53 -10.17
CA HIS A 29 -6.48 2.37 -10.48
C HIS A 29 -7.23 2.79 -9.21
N ALA A 30 -7.36 1.89 -8.24
CA ALA A 30 -7.95 2.23 -6.94
C ALA A 30 -7.12 3.29 -6.20
N TYR A 31 -5.78 3.19 -6.26
CA TYR A 31 -4.90 4.22 -5.71
C TYR A 31 -5.05 5.56 -6.44
N ARG A 32 -5.09 5.56 -7.79
CA ARG A 32 -5.32 6.77 -8.59
C ARG A 32 -6.64 7.44 -8.24
N ASN A 33 -7.72 6.66 -8.06
CA ASN A 33 -9.02 7.19 -7.67
C ASN A 33 -8.97 7.83 -6.27
N ALA A 34 -8.31 7.18 -5.30
CA ALA A 34 -8.11 7.76 -3.98
C ALA A 34 -7.26 9.03 -4.03
N PHE A 35 -6.20 9.05 -4.84
CA PHE A 35 -5.38 10.23 -5.08
C PHE A 35 -6.19 11.39 -5.67
N ALA A 36 -7.06 11.12 -6.66
CA ALA A 36 -7.93 12.12 -7.27
C ALA A 36 -8.93 12.73 -6.26
N VAL A 37 -9.44 11.92 -5.34
CA VAL A 37 -10.34 12.39 -4.26
C VAL A 37 -9.59 13.32 -3.29
N HIS A 38 -8.37 12.97 -2.91
CA HIS A 38 -7.58 13.75 -1.96
C HIS A 38 -6.92 14.98 -2.59
N ARG A 39 -6.70 14.97 -3.91
CA ARG A 39 -6.07 16.05 -4.69
C ARG A 39 -6.85 16.36 -5.96
N PRO A 40 -8.05 16.94 -5.84
CA PRO A 40 -8.90 17.24 -7.00
C PRO A 40 -8.17 18.15 -8.00
N GLY A 41 -8.23 17.78 -9.30
CA GLY A 41 -7.61 18.55 -10.37
C GLY A 41 -6.08 18.42 -10.48
N HIS A 42 -5.45 17.51 -9.72
CA HIS A 42 -4.01 17.28 -9.85
C HIS A 42 -3.66 16.70 -11.23
N PRO A 43 -2.64 17.25 -11.95
CA PRO A 43 -2.33 16.85 -13.33
C PRO A 43 -2.01 15.36 -13.49
N TRP A 44 -1.45 14.72 -12.45
CA TRP A 44 -1.09 13.30 -12.50
C TRP A 44 -2.29 12.36 -12.69
N VAL A 45 -3.49 12.79 -12.33
CA VAL A 45 -4.71 11.97 -12.47
C VAL A 45 -5.02 11.67 -13.93
N ALA A 46 -4.65 12.61 -14.84
CA ALA A 46 -4.89 12.48 -16.28
C ALA A 46 -3.80 11.70 -17.04
N LEU A 47 -2.73 11.30 -16.38
CA LEU A 47 -1.65 10.52 -16.97
C LEU A 47 -2.10 9.08 -17.27
N ASP A 48 -1.47 8.44 -18.26
CA ASP A 48 -1.59 6.98 -18.43
C ASP A 48 -0.98 6.22 -17.24
N ASP A 49 -1.16 4.90 -17.21
CA ASP A 49 -0.73 4.08 -16.07
C ASP A 49 0.78 4.10 -15.85
N LEU A 50 1.55 4.04 -16.93
CA LEU A 50 3.01 4.07 -16.86
C LEU A 50 3.52 5.42 -16.36
N ALA A 51 3.02 6.51 -16.95
CA ALA A 51 3.42 7.85 -16.55
C ALA A 51 3.00 8.16 -15.10
N PHE A 52 1.79 7.74 -14.69
CA PHE A 52 1.34 7.89 -13.31
C PHE A 52 2.24 7.09 -12.34
N LEU A 53 2.54 5.85 -12.66
CA LEU A 53 3.41 4.99 -11.87
C LEU A 53 4.84 5.57 -11.76
N HIS A 54 5.35 6.14 -12.86
CA HIS A 54 6.65 6.83 -12.89
C HIS A 54 6.66 8.05 -11.96
N MET A 55 5.59 8.84 -11.97
CA MET A 55 5.47 10.01 -11.06
C MET A 55 5.38 9.60 -9.59
N LEU A 56 4.89 8.39 -9.29
CA LEU A 56 4.87 7.82 -7.94
C LEU A 56 6.20 7.21 -7.51
N GLY A 57 7.17 7.06 -8.43
CA GLY A 57 8.42 6.35 -8.17
C GLY A 57 8.31 4.83 -8.26
N GLY A 58 7.16 4.30 -8.71
CA GLY A 58 6.94 2.86 -8.92
C GLY A 58 7.53 2.32 -10.23
N TRP A 59 7.93 3.21 -11.13
CA TRP A 59 8.66 2.93 -12.37
C TRP A 59 9.86 3.86 -12.46
N ALA A 60 10.99 3.36 -12.91
CA ALA A 60 12.18 4.17 -13.12
C ALA A 60 12.88 3.80 -14.42
N GLU A 61 13.70 4.73 -14.90
CA GLU A 61 14.61 4.57 -16.03
C GLU A 61 16.01 5.04 -15.61
N ASP A 62 16.97 4.16 -15.69
CA ASP A 62 18.38 4.50 -15.46
C ASP A 62 18.95 5.15 -16.73
N ARG A 63 19.27 6.41 -16.64
CA ARG A 63 19.81 7.21 -17.75
C ARG A 63 21.20 6.79 -18.20
N ILE A 64 21.92 6.03 -17.37
CA ILE A 64 23.29 5.59 -17.69
C ILE A 64 23.25 4.27 -18.46
N SER A 65 22.52 3.29 -17.93
CA SER A 65 22.41 1.96 -18.54
C SER A 65 21.29 1.87 -19.58
N GLY A 66 20.30 2.78 -19.54
CA GLY A 66 19.08 2.71 -20.33
C GLY A 66 18.09 1.65 -19.82
N ALA A 67 18.36 1.01 -18.68
CA ALA A 67 17.45 0.06 -18.08
C ALA A 67 16.20 0.76 -17.58
N ALA A 68 15.02 0.23 -17.90
CA ALA A 68 13.74 0.74 -17.43
C ALA A 68 12.89 -0.41 -16.90
N GLY A 69 12.14 -0.17 -15.82
CA GLY A 69 11.30 -1.20 -15.21
C GLY A 69 10.63 -0.77 -13.93
N LEU A 70 9.90 -1.71 -13.35
CA LEU A 70 9.34 -1.55 -12.02
C LEU A 70 10.44 -1.36 -10.99
N THR A 71 10.22 -0.43 -10.06
CA THR A 71 11.05 -0.34 -8.87
C THR A 71 10.60 -1.36 -7.81
N VAL A 72 11.43 -1.58 -6.80
CA VAL A 72 11.06 -2.37 -5.62
C VAL A 72 9.75 -1.85 -5.02
N ALA A 73 9.66 -0.53 -4.80
CA ALA A 73 8.45 0.11 -4.29
C ALA A 73 7.24 -0.11 -5.21
N GLY A 74 7.41 -0.02 -6.52
CA GLY A 74 6.33 -0.23 -7.49
C GLY A 74 5.76 -1.64 -7.43
N LEU A 75 6.63 -2.65 -7.39
CA LEU A 75 6.19 -4.05 -7.30
C LEU A 75 5.54 -4.35 -5.94
N LEU A 76 6.11 -3.89 -4.83
CA LEU A 76 5.54 -4.11 -3.51
C LEU A 76 4.18 -3.42 -3.34
N MET A 77 4.03 -2.19 -3.87
CA MET A 77 2.79 -1.42 -3.75
C MET A 77 1.66 -1.90 -4.65
N PHE A 78 1.97 -2.34 -5.86
CA PHE A 78 0.97 -2.59 -6.91
C PHE A 78 1.16 -3.91 -7.65
N GLY A 79 2.10 -4.74 -7.22
CA GLY A 79 2.35 -6.04 -7.85
C GLY A 79 1.18 -7.00 -7.67
N ARG A 80 1.08 -7.96 -8.59
CA ARG A 80 0.15 -9.09 -8.47
C ARG A 80 0.83 -10.29 -7.82
N TRP A 81 0.05 -11.12 -7.16
CA TRP A 81 0.49 -12.45 -6.80
C TRP A 81 0.51 -13.36 -8.05
N PRO A 82 1.59 -14.10 -8.39
CA PRO A 82 2.77 -14.44 -7.57
C PRO A 82 4.04 -13.61 -7.84
N ALA A 83 3.98 -12.50 -8.60
CA ALA A 83 5.17 -11.72 -8.97
C ALA A 83 5.95 -11.19 -7.74
N ILE A 84 5.23 -10.82 -6.67
CA ILE A 84 5.87 -10.31 -5.45
C ILE A 84 6.77 -11.36 -4.79
N PRO A 85 6.31 -12.58 -4.45
CA PRO A 85 7.18 -13.59 -3.84
C PRO A 85 8.27 -14.13 -4.81
N GLU A 86 8.10 -13.99 -6.13
CA GLU A 86 9.15 -14.28 -7.07
C GLU A 86 10.34 -13.32 -6.93
N ALA A 87 10.05 -12.02 -6.75
CA ALA A 87 11.07 -11.00 -6.52
C ALA A 87 11.60 -11.01 -5.08
N PHE A 88 10.72 -11.27 -4.13
CA PHE A 88 10.97 -11.21 -2.68
C PHE A 88 10.47 -12.49 -1.99
N PRO A 89 11.26 -13.57 -1.97
CA PRO A 89 10.82 -14.87 -1.43
C PRO A 89 10.43 -14.86 0.05
N LEU A 90 10.91 -13.86 0.80
CA LEU A 90 10.59 -13.69 2.23
C LEU A 90 9.46 -12.69 2.48
N TYR A 91 8.88 -12.13 1.41
CA TYR A 91 7.76 -11.19 1.56
C TYR A 91 6.58 -11.86 2.24
N PHE A 92 6.14 -11.27 3.33
CA PHE A 92 4.99 -11.74 4.07
C PHE A 92 4.30 -10.57 4.78
N VAL A 93 2.99 -10.46 4.60
CA VAL A 93 2.13 -9.54 5.34
C VAL A 93 1.03 -10.33 6.03
N ASP A 94 0.82 -10.08 7.34
CA ASP A 94 -0.16 -10.79 8.15
C ASP A 94 -0.77 -9.84 9.18
N TYR A 95 -2.06 -9.60 9.08
CA TYR A 95 -2.85 -8.93 10.10
C TYR A 95 -3.63 -9.97 10.88
N GLN A 96 -3.57 -9.90 12.19
CA GLN A 96 -4.28 -10.79 13.09
C GLN A 96 -4.97 -9.96 14.19
N GLU A 97 -6.28 -10.13 14.31
CA GLU A 97 -7.05 -9.64 15.44
C GLU A 97 -7.18 -10.75 16.46
N GLN A 98 -6.59 -10.56 17.63
CA GLN A 98 -6.60 -11.56 18.71
C GLN A 98 -7.76 -11.30 19.68
N THR A 99 -8.27 -12.35 20.30
CA THR A 99 -9.21 -12.21 21.40
C THR A 99 -8.49 -11.65 22.61
N GLY A 100 -9.15 -10.76 23.36
CA GLY A 100 -8.64 -10.30 24.67
C GLY A 100 -8.79 -11.36 25.79
N ASP A 101 -9.38 -12.51 25.50
CA ASP A 101 -9.61 -13.60 26.46
C ASP A 101 -8.48 -14.63 26.38
N PRO A 102 -7.65 -14.76 27.45
CA PRO A 102 -6.53 -15.71 27.49
C PRO A 102 -6.99 -17.17 27.44
N ASP A 103 -8.23 -17.46 27.82
CA ASP A 103 -8.79 -18.82 27.87
C ASP A 103 -9.53 -19.19 26.57
N SER A 104 -9.58 -18.27 25.61
CA SER A 104 -10.23 -18.52 24.32
C SER A 104 -9.48 -19.57 23.50
N GLN A 105 -10.20 -20.57 23.03
CA GLN A 105 -9.68 -21.55 22.07
C GLN A 105 -9.56 -20.97 20.65
N THR A 106 -10.13 -19.79 20.41
CA THR A 106 -10.05 -19.08 19.14
C THR A 106 -8.72 -18.35 19.06
N ARG A 107 -7.87 -18.73 18.12
CA ARG A 107 -6.53 -18.16 17.96
C ARG A 107 -6.56 -16.70 17.50
N TRP A 108 -7.51 -16.34 16.63
CA TRP A 108 -7.76 -14.99 16.15
C TRP A 108 -9.24 -14.81 15.80
N LEU A 109 -9.75 -13.59 15.94
CA LEU A 109 -11.11 -13.20 15.54
C LEU A 109 -11.19 -12.91 14.05
N ASP A 110 -10.17 -12.24 13.50
CA ASP A 110 -10.05 -11.94 12.08
C ASP A 110 -8.58 -12.03 11.64
N ARG A 111 -8.37 -12.28 10.35
CA ARG A 111 -7.04 -12.39 9.77
C ARG A 111 -7.03 -11.93 8.32
N VAL A 112 -5.98 -11.20 7.92
CA VAL A 112 -5.70 -10.86 6.53
C VAL A 112 -4.30 -11.32 6.18
N VAL A 113 -4.22 -12.26 5.26
CA VAL A 113 -2.96 -12.82 4.74
C VAL A 113 -3.11 -13.07 3.25
N PRO A 114 -2.06 -12.96 2.44
CA PRO A 114 -2.12 -13.36 1.04
C PRO A 114 -2.41 -14.86 0.91
N ASP A 115 -3.56 -15.17 0.32
CA ASP A 115 -4.07 -16.54 0.10
C ASP A 115 -4.26 -16.86 -1.39
N GLY A 116 -3.84 -15.94 -2.27
CA GLY A 116 -4.02 -16.04 -3.72
C GLY A 116 -5.38 -15.56 -4.23
N SER A 117 -6.32 -15.19 -3.35
CA SER A 117 -7.63 -14.64 -3.74
C SER A 117 -7.59 -13.15 -4.06
N TRP A 118 -6.48 -12.48 -3.73
CA TRP A 118 -6.26 -11.06 -3.95
C TRP A 118 -4.79 -10.78 -4.30
N SER A 119 -4.48 -9.55 -4.67
CA SER A 119 -3.16 -9.14 -5.17
C SER A 119 -1.98 -9.43 -4.24
N GLY A 120 -2.20 -9.50 -2.93
CA GLY A 120 -1.13 -9.67 -1.93
C GLY A 120 -0.21 -8.46 -1.77
N ASN A 121 -0.43 -7.36 -2.50
CA ASN A 121 0.41 -6.17 -2.44
C ASN A 121 0.12 -5.29 -1.23
N LEU A 122 1.05 -4.37 -0.92
CA LEU A 122 0.96 -3.50 0.26
C LEU A 122 -0.25 -2.56 0.21
N TYR A 123 -0.64 -2.06 -0.96
CA TYR A 123 -1.78 -1.16 -1.07
C TYR A 123 -3.11 -1.85 -0.77
N ASP A 124 -3.34 -3.03 -1.31
CA ASP A 124 -4.55 -3.80 -1.03
C ASP A 124 -4.55 -4.34 0.40
N PHE A 125 -3.38 -4.75 0.93
CA PHE A 125 -3.25 -5.11 2.34
C PHE A 125 -3.65 -3.95 3.24
N PHE A 126 -3.08 -2.76 3.01
CA PHE A 126 -3.44 -1.54 3.74
C PHE A 126 -4.94 -1.28 3.71
N ARG A 127 -5.57 -1.34 2.52
CA ARG A 127 -7.02 -1.10 2.38
C ARG A 127 -7.87 -2.10 3.17
N ARG A 128 -7.48 -3.37 3.14
CA ARG A 128 -8.17 -4.44 3.85
C ARG A 128 -8.05 -4.31 5.36
N VAL A 129 -6.87 -3.99 5.84
CA VAL A 129 -6.59 -3.84 7.27
C VAL A 129 -7.22 -2.57 7.83
N ILE A 130 -7.09 -1.42 7.14
CA ILE A 130 -7.65 -0.17 7.65
C ILE A 130 -9.18 -0.22 7.77
N GLN A 131 -9.86 -0.91 6.86
CA GLN A 131 -11.31 -1.12 6.95
C GLN A 131 -11.69 -1.88 8.23
N ARG A 132 -10.91 -2.91 8.61
CA ARG A 132 -11.15 -3.69 9.84
C ARG A 132 -10.87 -2.87 11.09
N LEU A 133 -9.71 -2.22 11.14
CA LEU A 133 -9.31 -1.39 12.27
C LEU A 133 -10.27 -0.21 12.54
N THR A 134 -10.99 0.25 11.51
CA THR A 134 -11.92 1.38 11.65
C THR A 134 -13.38 0.98 11.73
N ALA A 135 -13.72 -0.29 11.49
CA ALA A 135 -15.11 -0.77 11.43
C ALA A 135 -15.91 -0.48 12.72
N ASP A 136 -15.27 -0.66 13.89
CA ASP A 136 -15.90 -0.48 15.19
C ASP A 136 -15.64 0.88 15.82
N LEU A 137 -14.93 1.78 15.13
CA LEU A 137 -14.67 3.09 15.66
C LEU A 137 -15.95 3.94 15.66
N LYS A 138 -16.34 4.41 16.85
CA LYS A 138 -17.48 5.32 16.98
C LYS A 138 -17.15 6.66 16.35
N VAL A 139 -17.95 7.05 15.36
CA VAL A 139 -17.87 8.37 14.72
C VAL A 139 -18.87 9.30 15.41
N PRO A 140 -18.42 10.29 16.22
CA PRO A 140 -19.32 11.30 16.75
C PRO A 140 -20.01 12.05 15.60
N PHE A 141 -21.30 12.34 15.77
CA PHE A 141 -22.00 13.17 14.80
C PHE A 141 -21.52 14.61 14.90
N VAL A 142 -20.59 15.00 14.02
CA VAL A 142 -20.06 16.35 13.95
C VAL A 142 -20.29 16.91 12.54
N LEU A 143 -20.88 18.11 12.49
CA LEU A 143 -21.04 18.86 11.24
C LEU A 143 -20.00 19.98 11.17
N ARG A 144 -19.30 20.09 10.04
CA ARG A 144 -18.45 21.25 9.74
C ARG A 144 -18.88 21.83 8.37
N GLY A 145 -19.32 23.06 8.37
CA GLY A 145 -19.80 23.70 7.13
C GLY A 145 -21.01 23.01 6.48
N GLY A 146 -21.86 22.31 7.25
CA GLY A 146 -23.02 21.59 6.76
C GLY A 146 -22.73 20.16 6.26
N ALA A 147 -21.45 19.74 6.21
CA ALA A 147 -21.06 18.36 5.87
C ALA A 147 -20.72 17.56 7.13
N ARG A 148 -21.10 16.28 7.13
CA ARG A 148 -20.73 15.35 8.20
C ARG A 148 -19.25 15.03 8.09
N ILE A 149 -18.55 15.07 9.25
CA ILE A 149 -17.16 14.63 9.35
C ILE A 149 -17.16 13.20 9.86
N ASP A 150 -16.75 12.29 8.97
CA ASP A 150 -16.59 10.87 9.31
C ASP A 150 -15.14 10.50 9.66
N ASP A 151 -14.16 11.35 9.34
CA ASP A 151 -12.74 11.15 9.64
C ASP A 151 -12.37 11.87 10.94
N THR A 152 -12.31 11.10 12.04
CA THR A 152 -11.94 11.62 13.36
C THR A 152 -10.42 11.56 13.59
N PRO A 153 -9.87 12.28 14.58
CA PRO A 153 -8.45 12.17 14.96
C PRO A 153 -8.02 10.71 15.26
N VAL A 154 -8.94 9.88 15.77
CA VAL A 154 -8.67 8.45 16.03
C VAL A 154 -8.48 7.69 14.71
N HIS A 155 -9.32 7.93 13.70
CA HIS A 155 -9.15 7.34 12.37
C HIS A 155 -7.82 7.74 11.74
N GLN A 156 -7.43 9.01 11.89
CA GLN A 156 -6.15 9.51 11.38
C GLN A 156 -4.97 8.85 12.09
N ALA A 157 -5.01 8.74 13.42
CA ALA A 157 -3.96 8.09 14.21
C ALA A 157 -3.81 6.60 13.87
N VAL A 158 -4.93 5.88 13.70
CA VAL A 158 -4.92 4.45 13.31
C VAL A 158 -4.33 4.27 11.91
N ARG A 159 -4.69 5.16 10.97
CA ARG A 159 -4.15 5.13 9.61
C ARG A 159 -2.65 5.40 9.60
N GLU A 160 -2.20 6.40 10.33
CA GLU A 160 -0.78 6.74 10.46
C GLU A 160 0.02 5.61 11.12
N ALA A 161 -0.50 5.01 12.18
CA ALA A 161 0.13 3.87 12.83
C ALA A 161 0.29 2.67 11.88
N LEU A 162 -0.76 2.34 11.10
CA LEU A 162 -0.68 1.26 10.11
C LEU A 162 0.34 1.56 9.01
N VAL A 163 0.37 2.80 8.49
CA VAL A 163 1.36 3.21 7.50
C VAL A 163 2.77 3.07 8.07
N ASN A 164 3.00 3.55 9.29
CA ASN A 164 4.31 3.44 9.95
C ASN A 164 4.74 1.97 10.15
N CYS A 165 3.82 1.07 10.48
CA CYS A 165 4.11 -0.36 10.55
C CYS A 165 4.56 -0.93 9.19
N LEU A 166 3.98 -0.48 8.08
CA LEU A 166 4.30 -0.98 6.74
C LEU A 166 5.62 -0.42 6.18
N ILE A 167 5.91 0.86 6.42
CA ILE A 167 7.12 1.50 5.87
C ILE A 167 8.38 1.22 6.69
N HIS A 168 8.24 0.77 7.93
CA HIS A 168 9.35 0.39 8.81
C HIS A 168 9.45 -1.12 9.06
N ALA A 169 8.76 -1.93 8.25
CA ALA A 169 8.91 -3.39 8.27
C ALA A 169 10.25 -3.77 7.65
N ASP A 170 11.04 -4.62 8.34
CA ASP A 170 12.32 -5.16 7.87
C ASP A 170 12.13 -6.37 6.94
#